data_b26e07018cb21571eecb6ffe9f7dda59
#
_entry.id   b26e07018cb21571eecb6ffe9f7dda59
#
_cell.length_a   1.000
_cell.length_b   1.000
_cell.length_c   1.000
_cell.angle_alpha   90.00
_cell.angle_beta   90.00
_cell.angle_gamma   90.00
#
_symmetry.space_group_name_H-M   'P 1'
#
loop_
_entity.id
_entity.type
_entity.pdbx_description
1 polymer ?
#
loop_
_entity_poly.entity_id
_entity_poly.type
_entity_poly.pdbx_seq_one_letter_code
_entity_poly.pdbx_strand_id
1 'polypeptide(L)'
;YLLLPNDEWQRLNFSPDSLYVRLGGTPAQGETTLQFLQRLALPADTAHRPTPLARDYSLCALLLDRRLSDFAKAYAALCPGDSVQIPRFYSEALALHSRKHDLPFAYNDAAVEANLLDFMDMARKTGTAQEGRNLLRRSYGETFWWYYYFGQKGTGQTN
;
A
#
# COMPACT_ATOMS: atom_id res chain seq x y z
N TYR A 1 2.21 1.25 11.73
CA TYR A 1 1.32 2.28 12.28
C TYR A 1 -0.17 1.96 12.16
N LEU A 2 -0.57 0.84 11.57
CA LEU A 2 -1.96 0.39 11.47
C LEU A 2 -2.33 -0.67 12.50
N LEU A 3 -1.46 -0.91 13.49
CA LEU A 3 -1.67 -1.88 14.56
C LEU A 3 -1.53 -1.19 15.93
N LEU A 4 -2.23 -0.07 16.12
CA LEU A 4 -2.49 0.36 17.49
C LEU A 4 -3.47 -0.65 18.12
N PRO A 5 -3.21 -1.10 19.35
CA PRO A 5 -4.15 -1.94 20.09
C PRO A 5 -5.54 -1.31 20.10
N ASN A 6 -6.56 -2.14 20.07
CA ASN A 6 -7.97 -1.71 19.96
C ASN A 6 -8.40 -0.69 21.03
N ASP A 7 -7.71 -0.67 22.17
CA ASP A 7 -7.92 0.27 23.30
C ASP A 7 -7.35 1.68 23.02
N GLU A 8 -6.33 1.82 22.20
CA GLU A 8 -5.83 3.14 21.81
C GLU A 8 -6.74 3.85 20.81
N TRP A 9 -7.44 3.12 19.94
CA TRP A 9 -8.46 3.72 19.08
C TRP A 9 -9.62 4.31 19.87
N GLN A 10 -10.01 3.67 20.97
CA GLN A 10 -11.05 4.17 21.87
C GLN A 10 -10.60 5.40 22.66
N ARG A 11 -9.32 5.48 23.03
CA ARG A 11 -8.74 6.64 23.73
C ARG A 11 -8.64 7.87 22.84
N LEU A 12 -8.49 7.70 21.55
CA LEU A 12 -8.37 8.82 20.60
C LEU A 12 -9.73 9.41 20.19
N ASN A 13 -10.83 8.83 20.69
CA ASN A 13 -12.21 9.32 20.42
C ASN A 13 -12.47 9.53 18.92
N PHE A 14 -11.96 8.63 18.08
CA PHE A 14 -12.14 8.68 16.63
C PHE A 14 -13.55 8.20 16.29
N SER A 15 -14.47 9.12 16.09
CA SER A 15 -15.60 8.80 15.24
C SER A 15 -15.13 8.71 13.77
N PRO A 16 -15.73 7.89 12.93
CA PRO A 16 -15.45 7.89 11.49
C PRO A 16 -15.48 9.30 10.89
N ASP A 17 -16.41 10.13 11.33
CA ASP A 17 -16.57 11.51 10.87
C ASP A 17 -15.37 12.40 11.21
N SER A 18 -14.75 12.22 12.39
CA SER A 18 -13.56 12.97 12.75
C SER A 18 -12.33 12.58 11.95
N LEU A 19 -12.25 11.31 11.51
CA LEU A 19 -11.19 10.85 10.62
C LEU A 19 -11.34 11.52 9.25
N TYR A 20 -12.54 11.55 8.68
CA TYR A 20 -12.77 12.17 7.38
C TYR A 20 -12.44 13.65 7.36
N VAL A 21 -12.82 14.37 8.39
CA VAL A 21 -12.46 15.80 8.55
C VAL A 21 -10.93 15.98 8.56
N ARG A 22 -10.20 15.13 9.29
CA ARG A 22 -8.74 15.17 9.35
C ARG A 22 -8.08 14.81 8.01
N LEU A 23 -8.72 13.95 7.22
CA LEU A 23 -8.28 13.59 5.89
C LEU A 23 -8.58 14.70 4.86
N GLY A 24 -9.34 15.72 5.21
CA GLY A 24 -9.60 16.87 4.36
C GLY A 24 -10.93 16.81 3.59
N GLY A 25 -11.88 16.00 4.04
CA GLY A 25 -13.21 15.95 3.42
C GLY A 25 -14.08 14.83 3.93
N THR A 26 -15.26 14.70 3.35
CA THR A 26 -16.21 13.60 3.61
C THR A 26 -16.45 12.78 2.35
N PRO A 27 -16.73 11.47 2.46
CA PRO A 27 -17.13 10.66 1.32
C PRO A 27 -18.43 11.20 0.70
N ALA A 28 -18.52 11.15 -0.62
CA ALA A 28 -19.77 11.41 -1.32
C ALA A 28 -20.76 10.25 -1.11
N GLN A 29 -22.04 10.53 -1.33
CA GLN A 29 -23.06 9.48 -1.19
C GLN A 29 -22.78 8.31 -2.15
N GLY A 30 -22.64 7.10 -1.59
CA GLY A 30 -22.32 5.89 -2.35
C GLY A 30 -20.83 5.72 -2.70
N GLU A 31 -19.96 6.63 -2.29
CA GLU A 31 -18.51 6.53 -2.47
C GLU A 31 -17.92 5.53 -1.48
N THR A 32 -17.14 4.57 -1.97
CA THR A 32 -16.40 3.66 -1.09
C THR A 32 -15.23 4.38 -0.44
N THR A 33 -14.76 3.87 0.72
CA THR A 33 -13.58 4.43 1.40
C THR A 33 -12.37 4.51 0.47
N LEU A 34 -12.14 3.52 -0.37
CA LEU A 34 -11.03 3.54 -1.32
C LEU A 34 -11.20 4.64 -2.38
N GLN A 35 -12.39 4.79 -2.95
CA GLN A 35 -12.67 5.87 -3.92
C GLN A 35 -12.49 7.24 -3.28
N PHE A 36 -12.97 7.43 -2.06
CA PHE A 36 -12.76 8.65 -1.29
C PHE A 36 -11.26 8.95 -1.10
N LEU A 37 -10.48 7.97 -0.65
CA LEU A 37 -9.04 8.13 -0.45
C LEU A 37 -8.31 8.40 -1.76
N GLN A 38 -8.70 7.76 -2.85
CA GLN A 38 -8.15 8.02 -4.18
C GLN A 38 -8.45 9.44 -4.66
N ARG A 39 -9.67 9.92 -4.44
CA ARG A 39 -10.05 11.30 -4.78
C ARG A 39 -9.27 12.33 -3.99
N LEU A 40 -8.98 12.06 -2.72
CA LEU A 40 -8.14 12.92 -1.90
C LEU A 40 -6.67 12.89 -2.32
N ALA A 41 -6.19 11.75 -2.77
CA ALA A 41 -4.79 11.55 -3.16
C ALA A 41 -4.48 12.15 -4.53
N LEU A 42 -5.43 12.09 -5.47
CA LEU A 42 -5.30 12.58 -6.85
C LEU A 42 -6.41 13.60 -7.15
N PRO A 43 -6.40 14.76 -6.48
CA PRO A 43 -7.39 15.78 -6.74
C PRO A 43 -7.32 16.22 -8.20
N ALA A 44 -8.48 16.45 -8.81
CA ALA A 44 -8.58 16.97 -10.16
C ALA A 44 -7.97 18.39 -10.29
N ASP A 45 -7.89 19.10 -9.18
CA ASP A 45 -7.26 20.41 -9.07
C ASP A 45 -5.90 20.29 -8.37
N THR A 46 -4.84 20.66 -9.08
CA THR A 46 -3.46 20.65 -8.59
C THR A 46 -3.18 21.68 -7.49
N ALA A 47 -4.11 22.59 -7.22
CA ALA A 47 -3.98 23.62 -6.19
C ALA A 47 -4.07 23.05 -4.76
N HIS A 48 -4.73 21.91 -4.57
CA HIS A 48 -4.92 21.28 -3.27
C HIS A 48 -4.08 20.02 -3.16
N ARG A 49 -2.89 20.15 -2.56
CA ARG A 49 -2.11 18.97 -2.17
C ARG A 49 -2.77 18.28 -0.98
N PRO A 50 -2.92 16.95 -1.02
CA PRO A 50 -3.45 16.21 0.12
C PRO A 50 -2.54 16.40 1.34
N THR A 51 -3.14 16.34 2.53
CA THR A 51 -2.36 16.31 3.76
C THR A 51 -1.44 15.08 3.77
N PRO A 52 -0.28 15.11 4.46
CA PRO A 52 0.58 13.93 4.57
C PRO A 52 -0.18 12.70 5.05
N LEU A 53 -1.12 12.87 5.97
CA LEU A 53 -1.97 11.80 6.47
C LEU A 53 -2.86 11.21 5.37
N ALA A 54 -3.57 12.06 4.61
CA ALA A 54 -4.43 11.61 3.52
C ALA A 54 -3.63 10.88 2.44
N ARG A 55 -2.44 11.40 2.10
CA ARG A 55 -1.51 10.75 1.18
C ARG A 55 -1.15 9.35 1.63
N ASP A 56 -0.70 9.20 2.87
CA ASP A 56 -0.22 7.91 3.39
C ASP A 56 -1.37 6.90 3.49
N TYR A 57 -2.56 7.32 3.93
CA TYR A 57 -3.76 6.46 3.93
C TYR A 57 -4.14 6.00 2.52
N SER A 58 -4.07 6.90 1.53
CA SER A 58 -4.42 6.57 0.15
C SER A 58 -3.43 5.58 -0.45
N LEU A 59 -2.14 5.78 -0.25
CA LEU A 59 -1.11 4.88 -0.73
C LEU A 59 -1.22 3.50 -0.06
N CYS A 60 -1.42 3.46 1.26
CA CYS A 60 -1.64 2.21 1.99
C CYS A 60 -2.90 1.48 1.51
N ALA A 61 -4.01 2.19 1.28
CA ALA A 61 -5.24 1.59 0.79
C ALA A 61 -5.05 0.91 -0.58
N LEU A 62 -4.30 1.54 -1.49
CA LEU A 62 -3.97 0.95 -2.79
C LEU A 62 -3.12 -0.32 -2.65
N LEU A 63 -2.17 -0.33 -1.71
CA LEU A 63 -1.35 -1.52 -1.42
C LEU A 63 -2.16 -2.65 -0.79
N LEU A 64 -3.06 -2.34 0.14
CA LEU A 64 -3.95 -3.33 0.76
C LEU A 64 -4.90 -3.95 -0.25
N ASP A 65 -5.36 -3.18 -1.23
CA ASP A 65 -6.19 -3.66 -2.34
C ASP A 65 -5.37 -4.27 -3.51
N ARG A 66 -4.04 -4.35 -3.35
CA ARG A 66 -3.10 -4.89 -4.36
C ARG A 66 -3.14 -4.17 -5.71
N ARG A 67 -3.55 -2.93 -5.72
CA ARG A 67 -3.60 -2.07 -6.91
C ARG A 67 -2.22 -1.45 -7.18
N LEU A 68 -1.27 -2.30 -7.54
CA LEU A 68 0.15 -1.94 -7.63
C LEU A 68 0.44 -0.85 -8.67
N SER A 69 -0.21 -0.92 -9.84
CA SER A 69 -0.05 0.10 -10.89
C SER A 69 -0.62 1.46 -10.47
N ASP A 70 -1.76 1.47 -9.78
CA ASP A 70 -2.34 2.71 -9.27
C ASP A 70 -1.52 3.28 -8.13
N PHE A 71 -0.97 2.42 -7.27
CA PHE A 71 -0.02 2.83 -6.24
C PHE A 71 1.21 3.50 -6.85
N ALA A 72 1.85 2.91 -7.87
CA ALA A 72 3.04 3.49 -8.50
C ALA A 72 2.75 4.87 -9.13
N LYS A 73 1.61 5.03 -9.77
CA LYS A 73 1.15 6.33 -10.33
C LYS A 73 0.89 7.35 -9.23
N ALA A 74 0.15 6.95 -8.18
CA ALA A 74 -0.16 7.82 -7.06
C ALA A 74 1.12 8.22 -6.31
N TYR A 75 2.04 7.29 -6.09
CA TYR A 75 3.32 7.56 -5.46
C TYR A 75 4.13 8.58 -6.25
N ALA A 76 4.24 8.42 -7.58
CA ALA A 76 4.93 9.38 -8.45
C ALA A 76 4.33 10.80 -8.38
N ALA A 77 3.01 10.89 -8.29
CA ALA A 77 2.30 12.17 -8.22
C ALA A 77 2.42 12.85 -6.85
N LEU A 78 2.38 12.07 -5.77
CA LEU A 78 2.30 12.57 -4.39
C LEU A 78 3.64 12.70 -3.70
N CYS A 79 4.64 11.95 -4.15
CA CYS A 79 6.00 11.94 -3.61
C CYS A 79 7.00 12.32 -4.73
N PRO A 80 6.89 13.50 -5.33
CA PRO A 80 7.79 13.92 -6.40
C PRO A 80 9.20 14.10 -5.82
N GLY A 81 10.10 13.24 -6.28
CA GLY A 81 11.56 13.34 -6.16
C GLY A 81 12.14 13.83 -4.85
N ASP A 82 13.21 13.22 -4.52
CA ASP A 82 14.28 13.60 -3.59
C ASP A 82 14.21 13.06 -2.16
N SER A 83 15.11 12.09 -1.94
CA SER A 83 15.87 11.88 -0.69
C SER A 83 15.07 11.64 0.60
N VAL A 84 13.77 11.54 0.54
CA VAL A 84 13.03 11.05 1.68
C VAL A 84 13.16 9.54 1.69
N GLN A 85 13.63 9.02 2.80
CA GLN A 85 13.72 7.59 3.04
C GLN A 85 12.37 6.93 2.73
N ILE A 86 12.33 6.17 1.63
CA ILE A 86 11.10 5.50 1.17
C ILE A 86 10.71 4.46 2.24
N PRO A 87 9.51 4.48 2.79
CA PRO A 87 9.06 3.46 3.71
C PRO A 87 9.23 2.06 3.10
N ARG A 88 9.68 1.10 3.91
CA ARG A 88 10.02 -0.25 3.45
C ARG A 88 8.92 -0.88 2.58
N PHE A 89 7.67 -0.84 3.00
CA PHE A 89 6.56 -1.41 2.23
C PHE A 89 6.34 -0.73 0.87
N TYR A 90 6.59 0.57 0.79
CA TYR A 90 6.51 1.29 -0.49
C TYR A 90 7.66 0.89 -1.41
N SER A 91 8.88 0.79 -0.86
CA SER A 91 10.05 0.31 -1.59
C SER A 91 9.83 -1.12 -2.13
N GLU A 92 9.32 -2.02 -1.31
CA GLU A 92 8.98 -3.39 -1.69
C GLU A 92 7.91 -3.43 -2.81
N ALA A 93 6.90 -2.57 -2.75
CA ALA A 93 5.86 -2.47 -3.77
C ALA A 93 6.40 -1.90 -5.08
N LEU A 94 7.25 -0.87 -5.02
CA LEU A 94 7.90 -0.29 -6.19
C LEU A 94 8.84 -1.30 -6.86
N ALA A 95 9.64 -2.03 -6.10
CA ALA A 95 10.49 -3.11 -6.63
C ALA A 95 9.68 -4.19 -7.34
N LEU A 96 8.54 -4.60 -6.75
CA LEU A 96 7.66 -5.58 -7.39
C LEU A 96 7.05 -5.04 -8.68
N HIS A 97 6.64 -3.76 -8.71
CA HIS A 97 6.08 -3.13 -9.89
C HIS A 97 7.10 -3.02 -11.02
N SER A 98 8.33 -2.60 -10.72
CA SER A 98 9.40 -2.38 -11.68
C SER A 98 9.84 -3.64 -12.43
N ARG A 99 9.49 -4.84 -11.93
CA ARG A 99 9.74 -6.11 -12.61
C ARG A 99 8.93 -6.29 -13.89
N LYS A 100 7.82 -5.60 -14.05
CA LYS A 100 6.90 -5.77 -15.17
C LYS A 100 6.61 -4.46 -15.91
N HIS A 101 6.83 -3.35 -15.26
CA HIS A 101 6.45 -2.03 -15.76
C HIS A 101 7.50 -1.00 -15.39
N ASP A 102 7.75 -0.07 -16.30
CA ASP A 102 8.62 1.06 -16.02
C ASP A 102 8.00 1.98 -14.97
N LEU A 103 8.84 2.50 -14.09
CA LEU A 103 8.45 3.54 -13.15
C LEU A 103 8.63 4.92 -13.80
N PRO A 104 7.74 5.87 -13.54
CA PRO A 104 7.86 7.23 -14.08
C PRO A 104 8.95 8.09 -13.38
N PHE A 105 9.73 7.47 -12.50
CA PHE A 105 10.83 8.09 -11.76
C PHE A 105 11.96 7.09 -11.54
N ALA A 106 13.14 7.60 -11.25
CA ALA A 106 14.28 6.75 -10.92
C ALA A 106 14.09 6.11 -9.55
N TYR A 107 14.05 4.77 -9.53
CA TYR A 107 14.01 3.97 -8.31
C TYR A 107 15.19 3.03 -8.32
N ASN A 108 15.93 2.99 -7.23
CA ASN A 108 17.04 2.06 -7.05
C ASN A 108 17.16 1.74 -5.55
N ASP A 109 16.82 0.52 -5.19
CA ASP A 109 17.06 -0.05 -3.86
C ASP A 109 17.58 -1.47 -4.02
N ALA A 110 18.89 -1.59 -4.21
CA ALA A 110 19.55 -2.86 -4.50
C ALA A 110 19.31 -3.92 -3.43
N ALA A 111 19.17 -3.53 -2.16
CA ALA A 111 18.91 -4.47 -1.08
C ALA A 111 17.49 -5.04 -1.17
N VAL A 112 16.50 -4.20 -1.43
CA VAL A 112 15.11 -4.61 -1.63
C VAL A 112 14.98 -5.47 -2.89
N GLU A 113 15.64 -5.10 -3.98
CA GLU A 113 15.63 -5.87 -5.22
C GLU A 113 16.25 -7.26 -5.04
N ALA A 114 17.39 -7.37 -4.35
CA ALA A 114 18.02 -8.65 -4.06
C ALA A 114 17.11 -9.56 -3.22
N ASN A 115 16.47 -9.01 -2.18
CA ASN A 115 15.52 -9.75 -1.36
C ASN A 115 14.27 -10.20 -2.15
N LEU A 116 13.80 -9.39 -3.10
CA LEU A 116 12.69 -9.77 -3.98
C LEU A 116 13.08 -10.93 -4.89
N LEU A 117 14.29 -10.91 -5.44
CA LEU A 117 14.79 -12.00 -6.28
C LEU A 117 14.89 -13.30 -5.49
N ASP A 118 15.44 -13.28 -4.29
CA ASP A 118 15.51 -14.43 -3.40
C ASP A 118 14.11 -14.99 -3.07
N PHE A 119 13.17 -14.11 -2.75
CA PHE A 119 11.78 -14.49 -2.55
C PHE A 119 11.19 -15.20 -3.78
N MET A 120 11.39 -14.63 -4.97
CA MET A 120 10.85 -15.20 -6.22
C MET A 120 11.50 -16.56 -6.56
N ASP A 121 12.79 -16.69 -6.33
CA ASP A 121 13.51 -17.96 -6.57
C ASP A 121 13.08 -19.05 -5.59
N MET A 122 12.85 -18.72 -4.34
CA MET A 122 12.28 -19.66 -3.38
C MET A 122 10.85 -20.04 -3.73
N ALA A 123 10.02 -19.06 -4.15
CA ALA A 123 8.65 -19.31 -4.56
C ALA A 123 8.55 -20.27 -5.77
N ARG A 124 9.45 -20.13 -6.74
CA ARG A 124 9.51 -21.03 -7.92
C ARG A 124 9.85 -22.48 -7.59
N LYS A 125 10.54 -22.71 -6.48
CA LYS A 125 10.93 -24.06 -6.04
C LYS A 125 9.80 -24.81 -5.35
N THR A 126 8.70 -24.13 -5.03
CA THR A 126 7.54 -24.76 -4.40
C THR A 126 6.59 -25.33 -5.44
N GLY A 127 6.07 -26.53 -5.17
CA GLY A 127 5.16 -27.22 -6.11
C GLY A 127 3.74 -26.67 -6.06
N THR A 128 3.33 -26.11 -4.93
CA THR A 128 1.97 -25.58 -4.71
C THR A 128 1.99 -24.21 -4.03
N ALA A 129 0.93 -23.44 -4.24
CA ALA A 129 0.77 -22.14 -3.58
C ALA A 129 0.73 -22.26 -2.05
N GLN A 130 0.18 -23.36 -1.51
CA GLN A 130 0.12 -23.60 -0.07
C GLN A 130 1.49 -23.90 0.51
N GLU A 131 2.31 -24.66 -0.17
CA GLU A 131 3.71 -24.89 0.23
C GLU A 131 4.50 -23.58 0.20
N GLY A 132 4.37 -22.80 -0.87
CA GLY A 132 4.99 -21.49 -0.99
C GLY A 132 4.58 -20.56 0.15
N ARG A 133 3.29 -20.49 0.45
CA ARG A 133 2.77 -19.70 1.56
C ARG A 133 3.41 -20.08 2.90
N ASN A 134 3.49 -21.38 3.21
CA ASN A 134 4.00 -21.85 4.48
C ASN A 134 5.53 -21.68 4.59
N LEU A 135 6.26 -22.05 3.52
CA LEU A 135 7.71 -21.96 3.47
C LEU A 135 8.20 -20.52 3.58
N LEU A 136 7.60 -19.63 2.79
CA LEU A 136 8.04 -18.24 2.69
C LEU A 136 7.54 -17.37 3.86
N ARG A 137 6.52 -17.81 4.60
CA ARG A 137 5.98 -17.05 5.72
C ARG A 137 7.03 -16.72 6.79
N ARG A 138 7.92 -17.66 7.08
CA ARG A 138 8.92 -17.49 8.16
C ARG A 138 9.92 -16.37 7.83
N SER A 139 10.36 -16.29 6.58
CA SER A 139 11.40 -15.34 6.17
C SER A 139 10.85 -14.07 5.56
N TYR A 140 9.66 -14.13 4.94
CA TYR A 140 9.09 -13.04 4.15
C TYR A 140 7.66 -12.65 4.56
N GLY A 141 7.11 -13.23 5.64
CA GLY A 141 5.72 -13.00 6.08
C GLY A 141 5.41 -11.54 6.43
N GLU A 142 6.44 -10.74 6.74
CA GLU A 142 6.34 -9.31 7.02
C GLU A 142 6.63 -8.43 5.79
N THR A 143 6.81 -9.02 4.61
CA THR A 143 7.05 -8.28 3.38
C THR A 143 5.75 -8.03 2.63
N PHE A 144 5.73 -6.93 1.84
CA PHE A 144 4.63 -6.67 0.93
C PHE A 144 4.46 -7.80 -0.10
N TRP A 145 5.55 -8.42 -0.55
CA TRP A 145 5.51 -9.50 -1.55
C TRP A 145 4.74 -10.70 -1.04
N TRP A 146 5.00 -11.14 0.20
CA TRP A 146 4.27 -12.24 0.78
C TRP A 146 2.78 -11.92 0.91
N TYR A 147 2.44 -10.71 1.36
CA TYR A 147 1.07 -10.23 1.40
C TYR A 147 0.44 -10.22 0.00
N TYR A 148 1.15 -9.70 -1.00
CA TYR A 148 0.66 -9.58 -2.36
C TYR A 148 0.30 -10.92 -2.99
N TYR A 149 1.13 -11.95 -2.79
CA TYR A 149 0.92 -13.28 -3.38
C TYR A 149 0.06 -14.19 -2.52
N PHE A 150 0.18 -14.15 -1.21
CA PHE A 150 -0.38 -15.14 -0.29
C PHE A 150 -1.32 -14.56 0.76
N GLY A 151 -1.42 -13.25 0.91
CA GLY A 151 -2.36 -12.62 1.84
C GLY A 151 -3.80 -13.02 1.49
N GLN A 152 -4.66 -13.12 2.48
CA GLN A 152 -6.09 -13.31 2.23
C GLN A 152 -6.63 -12.06 1.51
N LYS A 153 -7.33 -12.26 0.40
CA LYS A 153 -8.21 -11.20 -0.12
C LYS A 153 -9.25 -10.96 0.97
N GLY A 154 -9.35 -9.74 1.45
CA GLY A 154 -10.46 -9.39 2.31
C GLY A 154 -11.73 -9.90 1.65
N THR A 155 -12.44 -10.75 2.33
CA THR A 155 -13.79 -11.16 1.90
C THR A 155 -14.63 -9.89 1.97
N GLY A 156 -14.66 -9.13 0.87
CA GLY A 156 -15.68 -8.13 0.66
C GLY A 156 -16.99 -8.85 0.80
N GLN A 157 -17.70 -8.53 1.85
CA GLN A 157 -19.05 -9.04 2.05
C GLN A 157 -19.87 -8.72 0.80
N THR A 158 -20.15 -9.77 0.05
CA THR A 158 -21.31 -9.79 -0.84
C THR A 158 -22.53 -9.84 0.06
N ASN A 159 -23.24 -8.77 0.15
CA ASN A 159 -24.68 -8.75 0.41
C ASN A 159 -25.29 -7.74 -0.54
#